data_51e60079e9a0a662a47adadd320b3277
#
_entry.id   51e60079e9a0a662a47adadd320b3277
#
_cell.length_a   1.000
_cell.length_b   1.000
_cell.length_c   1.000
_cell.angle_alpha   90.00
_cell.angle_beta   90.00
_cell.angle_gamma   90.00
#
_symmetry.space_group_name_H-M   'P 1'
#
loop_
_entity.id
_entity.type
_entity.pdbx_description
1 polymer ?
#
loop_
_entity_poly.entity_id
_entity_poly.type
_entity_poly.pdbx_seq_one_letter_code
_entity_poly.pdbx_strand_id
1 'polypeptide(L)'
;MKKKVVCMLLAATMVAGTLAGCGDKTGGDKPADKQGDTSAPNDVSADEGKVINIYSFNDEVRNRIQLVYPEIQETSKDGTVSTLKDGTEIHWIINPNQDGVYQDKLDEALMAQADASADDKVDIFAAETDYVVKYTDADSDVAMPLTDLGINPDSDLADQFDFTKTVACDANGVQRATSWQACPGVLVYRRDIAKDVFGTDDPEKIAEKTKDWDTMKATAEELKGKGYYTFSCYTDTFRTYGNSIAEPWVAPGTTTVKVDQKLMDWVKDSKEWKDAGYFDPAVKGQWNADWFNAMGSKSKVFAFLFPAWGIDTQVKPNWDGEDGSWAVTSAPLAYNWGGTFLVAANGTDNPQHVKDIMLAMTANTDNLVKISKETSDFTNGKTAMADAAKDDSYASDFLGGQNPYTYFTPSADTIKMAPLSAYDQGCVELIQSAFQDYLEGKVDFDKAKSNFETAIKERYPEITEVQWPE
;
A
#
# COMPACT_ATOMS: atom_id res chain seq x y z
N MET A 1 -15.37 19.15 19.04
CA MET A 1 -13.92 19.23 18.92
C MET A 1 -13.33 18.17 17.95
N LYS A 2 -14.16 17.32 17.32
CA LYS A 2 -13.70 16.22 16.45
C LYS A 2 -13.52 16.56 14.96
N LYS A 3 -14.04 17.66 14.46
CA LYS A 3 -13.90 18.11 13.06
C LYS A 3 -12.56 18.79 12.72
N LYS A 4 -11.56 18.77 13.62
CA LYS A 4 -10.34 19.57 13.46
C LYS A 4 -9.12 18.81 12.88
N VAL A 5 -9.10 17.49 12.87
CA VAL A 5 -7.88 16.75 12.52
C VAL A 5 -7.68 16.72 10.99
N VAL A 6 -8.70 16.43 10.22
CA VAL A 6 -8.59 16.49 8.74
C VAL A 6 -8.57 17.92 8.22
N CYS A 7 -9.31 18.85 8.87
CA CYS A 7 -9.26 20.27 8.50
C CYS A 7 -7.90 20.94 8.77
N MET A 8 -7.03 20.42 9.65
CA MET A 8 -5.71 21.01 9.90
C MET A 8 -4.63 20.55 8.92
N LEU A 9 -4.77 19.37 8.35
CA LEU A 9 -3.90 18.93 7.23
C LEU A 9 -4.17 19.72 5.94
N LEU A 10 -5.37 20.35 5.84
CA LEU A 10 -5.87 21.05 4.65
C LEU A 10 -5.91 22.59 4.83
N ALA A 11 -5.69 23.15 6.02
CA ALA A 11 -5.97 24.56 6.34
C ALA A 11 -4.75 25.50 6.30
N ALA A 12 -3.68 25.20 5.54
CA ALA A 12 -2.51 26.07 5.44
C ALA A 12 -2.66 27.26 4.46
N THR A 13 -3.80 27.42 3.79
CA THR A 13 -4.01 28.61 2.92
C THR A 13 -5.50 29.02 2.88
N MET A 14 -5.90 30.01 3.68
CA MET A 14 -6.84 31.05 3.28
C MET A 14 -7.07 32.07 4.41
N VAL A 15 -6.61 33.28 4.20
CA VAL A 15 -6.98 34.50 4.93
C VAL A 15 -7.84 35.36 4.01
N ALA A 16 -8.93 35.85 4.57
CA ALA A 16 -9.70 37.05 4.26
C ALA A 16 -10.95 36.97 3.38
N GLY A 17 -12.03 37.42 3.96
CA GLY A 17 -13.23 37.88 3.26
C GLY A 17 -14.49 37.94 4.11
N THR A 18 -14.68 39.02 4.74
CA THR A 18 -15.65 39.55 5.69
C THR A 18 -17.15 39.50 5.34
N LEU A 19 -17.97 39.34 6.41
CA LEU A 19 -19.13 40.14 6.87
C LEU A 19 -20.55 39.86 6.40
N ALA A 20 -21.32 39.50 7.41
CA ALA A 20 -22.59 40.10 7.88
C ALA A 20 -23.94 39.68 7.28
N GLY A 21 -24.82 39.28 8.17
CA GLY A 21 -26.29 39.25 7.98
C GLY A 21 -27.06 38.55 9.11
N CYS A 22 -27.48 39.31 10.12
CA CYS A 22 -28.39 38.92 11.19
C CYS A 22 -29.80 38.58 10.72
N GLY A 23 -30.46 37.65 11.39
CA GLY A 23 -31.93 37.47 11.29
C GLY A 23 -32.48 36.46 12.30
N ASP A 24 -32.94 36.96 13.40
CA ASP A 24 -33.59 36.30 14.54
C ASP A 24 -34.99 35.78 14.22
N LYS A 25 -35.43 34.61 14.77
CA LYS A 25 -36.71 34.42 15.46
C LYS A 25 -36.96 32.96 15.95
N THR A 26 -36.99 32.88 17.19
CA THR A 26 -37.79 32.10 18.21
C THR A 26 -38.91 31.14 17.80
N GLY A 27 -38.99 30.00 18.55
CA GLY A 27 -40.19 29.20 18.93
C GLY A 27 -39.92 27.69 18.90
N GLY A 28 -39.79 27.03 19.90
CA GLY A 28 -40.52 26.49 21.02
C GLY A 28 -40.97 25.04 20.84
N ASP A 29 -40.46 24.18 21.72
CA ASP A 29 -41.12 23.01 22.38
C ASP A 29 -41.23 21.60 21.74
N LYS A 30 -40.55 20.72 22.41
CA LYS A 30 -40.80 19.44 23.11
C LYS A 30 -40.36 18.13 22.43
N PRO A 31 -39.87 17.16 23.24
CA PRO A 31 -39.17 15.97 22.76
C PRO A 31 -40.14 14.83 22.42
N ALA A 32 -39.84 14.11 21.36
CA ALA A 32 -40.51 12.85 21.01
C ALA A 32 -39.47 11.70 21.03
N ASP A 33 -39.88 10.60 21.64
CA ASP A 33 -39.22 9.32 21.79
C ASP A 33 -38.61 8.83 20.45
N LYS A 34 -37.33 8.44 20.45
CA LYS A 34 -36.74 7.72 19.35
C LYS A 34 -36.88 6.22 19.56
N GLN A 35 -37.89 5.67 18.91
CA GLN A 35 -37.96 4.26 18.59
C GLN A 35 -36.95 3.97 17.49
N GLY A 36 -36.13 2.91 17.68
CA GLY A 36 -35.08 2.54 16.71
C GLY A 36 -35.71 2.16 15.37
N ASP A 37 -35.24 2.85 14.35
CA ASP A 37 -35.54 2.55 12.95
C ASP A 37 -34.42 1.72 12.40
N THR A 38 -34.69 0.45 12.10
CA THR A 38 -33.84 -0.41 11.28
C THR A 38 -34.06 0.04 9.84
N SER A 39 -33.21 0.96 9.35
CA SER A 39 -33.22 1.36 7.95
C SER A 39 -32.89 0.15 7.07
N ALA A 40 -33.81 -0.18 6.17
CA ALA A 40 -33.59 -1.06 5.03
C ALA A 40 -32.43 -0.50 4.16
N PRO A 41 -31.73 -1.35 3.39
CA PRO A 41 -30.69 -0.86 2.45
C PRO A 41 -31.31 0.21 1.56
N ASN A 42 -30.62 1.35 1.43
CA ASN A 42 -31.01 2.42 0.53
C ASN A 42 -31.08 1.84 -0.89
N ASP A 43 -32.25 1.87 -1.52
CA ASP A 43 -32.36 1.67 -2.96
C ASP A 43 -31.54 2.75 -3.64
N VAL A 44 -30.47 2.34 -4.32
CA VAL A 44 -29.61 3.21 -5.12
C VAL A 44 -30.48 3.85 -6.20
N SER A 45 -30.52 5.19 -6.26
CA SER A 45 -31.46 5.92 -7.12
C SER A 45 -31.14 5.71 -8.60
N ALA A 46 -32.20 5.68 -9.43
CA ALA A 46 -32.13 5.45 -10.88
C ALA A 46 -31.54 6.63 -11.70
N ASP A 47 -31.18 7.74 -11.07
CA ASP A 47 -30.60 8.92 -11.72
C ASP A 47 -29.09 9.02 -11.40
N GLU A 48 -28.28 8.17 -12.02
CA GLU A 48 -26.83 8.29 -11.96
C GLU A 48 -26.31 9.38 -12.89
N GLY A 49 -25.10 9.91 -12.54
CA GLY A 49 -24.34 10.80 -13.41
C GLY A 49 -23.97 10.14 -14.74
N LYS A 50 -23.32 10.92 -15.62
CA LYS A 50 -22.84 10.44 -16.92
C LYS A 50 -21.32 10.48 -17.06
N VAL A 51 -20.64 10.93 -16.04
CA VAL A 51 -19.16 10.96 -15.95
C VAL A 51 -18.74 10.31 -14.64
N ILE A 52 -17.85 9.34 -14.73
CA ILE A 52 -17.23 8.65 -13.60
C ILE A 52 -15.78 9.09 -13.55
N ASN A 53 -15.37 9.87 -12.56
CA ASN A 53 -14.00 10.32 -12.39
C ASN A 53 -13.22 9.35 -11.51
N ILE A 54 -12.19 8.70 -12.07
CA ILE A 54 -11.32 7.77 -11.36
C ILE A 54 -9.93 8.39 -11.21
N TYR A 55 -9.56 8.68 -9.97
CA TYR A 55 -8.26 9.25 -9.61
C TYR A 55 -7.25 8.16 -9.29
N SER A 56 -6.07 8.21 -9.90
CA SER A 56 -4.96 7.30 -9.60
C SER A 56 -3.59 7.93 -9.77
N PHE A 57 -2.57 7.31 -9.17
CA PHE A 57 -1.20 7.80 -9.23
C PHE A 57 -0.38 7.22 -10.40
N ASN A 58 -0.92 6.22 -11.07
CA ASN A 58 -0.35 5.60 -12.26
C ASN A 58 -1.49 5.01 -13.13
N ASP A 59 -1.14 4.38 -14.23
CA ASP A 59 -2.12 3.79 -15.16
C ASP A 59 -2.58 2.37 -14.79
N GLU A 60 -2.14 1.85 -13.68
CA GLU A 60 -2.41 0.48 -13.25
C GLU A 60 -3.91 0.23 -13.04
N VAL A 61 -4.59 1.11 -12.29
CA VAL A 61 -6.04 1.03 -12.06
C VAL A 61 -6.81 1.02 -13.38
N ARG A 62 -6.50 1.96 -14.28
CA ARG A 62 -7.10 2.03 -15.61
C ARG A 62 -6.91 0.72 -16.37
N ASN A 63 -5.66 0.25 -16.45
CA ASN A 63 -5.32 -0.93 -17.25
C ASN A 63 -6.02 -2.19 -16.72
N ARG A 64 -6.17 -2.35 -15.39
CA ARG A 64 -6.88 -3.50 -14.79
C ARG A 64 -8.38 -3.39 -14.98
N ILE A 65 -8.98 -2.22 -14.80
CA ILE A 65 -10.43 -2.03 -15.03
C ILE A 65 -10.73 -2.29 -16.52
N GLN A 66 -9.95 -1.74 -17.46
CA GLN A 66 -10.13 -2.01 -18.89
C GLN A 66 -9.99 -3.49 -19.25
N LEU A 67 -9.15 -4.23 -18.54
CA LEU A 67 -8.98 -5.66 -18.75
C LEU A 67 -10.21 -6.46 -18.33
N VAL A 68 -10.91 -6.07 -17.25
CA VAL A 68 -11.91 -6.92 -16.60
C VAL A 68 -13.34 -6.38 -16.58
N TYR A 69 -13.54 -5.07 -16.80
CA TYR A 69 -14.88 -4.48 -16.75
C TYR A 69 -15.55 -4.53 -18.14
N PRO A 70 -16.53 -5.43 -18.35
CA PRO A 70 -17.06 -5.74 -19.67
C PRO A 70 -17.95 -4.63 -20.25
N GLU A 71 -18.32 -3.64 -19.44
CA GLU A 71 -19.17 -2.53 -19.89
C GLU A 71 -18.41 -1.46 -20.68
N ILE A 72 -17.06 -1.45 -20.64
CA ILE A 72 -16.25 -0.57 -21.48
C ILE A 72 -16.41 -0.98 -22.94
N GLN A 73 -16.89 -0.04 -23.77
CA GLN A 73 -17.09 -0.23 -25.20
C GLN A 73 -15.89 0.25 -26.00
N GLU A 74 -15.36 1.41 -25.67
CA GLU A 74 -14.20 2.00 -26.33
C GLU A 74 -13.37 2.87 -25.39
N THR A 75 -12.14 3.14 -25.77
CA THR A 75 -11.26 4.06 -25.05
C THR A 75 -10.67 5.06 -26.04
N SER A 76 -10.61 6.33 -25.66
CA SER A 76 -10.01 7.40 -26.44
C SER A 76 -8.54 7.09 -26.79
N LYS A 77 -8.03 7.65 -27.89
CA LYS A 77 -6.66 7.36 -28.37
C LYS A 77 -5.56 7.77 -27.41
N ASP A 78 -5.81 8.80 -26.60
CA ASP A 78 -4.89 9.26 -25.55
C ASP A 78 -5.05 8.51 -24.23
N GLY A 79 -6.03 7.60 -24.14
CA GLY A 79 -6.29 6.78 -22.97
C GLY A 79 -6.89 7.55 -21.79
N THR A 80 -7.40 8.77 -21.98
CA THR A 80 -7.94 9.61 -20.89
C THR A 80 -9.40 9.38 -20.60
N VAL A 81 -10.17 8.86 -21.57
CA VAL A 81 -11.61 8.59 -21.44
C VAL A 81 -11.95 7.21 -21.97
N SER A 82 -12.78 6.47 -21.24
CA SER A 82 -13.43 5.25 -21.72
C SER A 82 -14.93 5.44 -21.72
N THR A 83 -15.62 5.03 -22.80
CA THR A 83 -17.09 5.11 -22.92
C THR A 83 -17.68 3.74 -22.62
N LEU A 84 -18.69 3.69 -21.76
CA LEU A 84 -19.46 2.50 -21.43
C LEU A 84 -20.59 2.25 -22.46
N LYS A 85 -21.15 1.05 -22.49
CA LYS A 85 -22.22 0.65 -23.40
C LYS A 85 -23.50 1.48 -23.28
N ASP A 86 -23.76 2.05 -22.11
CA ASP A 86 -24.90 2.91 -21.85
C ASP A 86 -24.65 4.38 -22.14
N GLY A 87 -23.42 4.71 -22.62
CA GLY A 87 -22.97 6.05 -22.97
C GLY A 87 -22.38 6.84 -21.80
N THR A 88 -22.25 6.26 -20.61
CA THR A 88 -21.53 6.88 -19.48
C THR A 88 -20.01 6.89 -19.79
N GLU A 89 -19.31 7.93 -19.39
CA GLU A 89 -17.88 8.08 -19.59
C GLU A 89 -17.10 7.83 -18.30
N ILE A 90 -15.98 7.12 -18.40
CA ILE A 90 -14.99 7.04 -17.31
C ILE A 90 -13.83 7.97 -17.67
N HIS A 91 -13.59 8.97 -16.86
CA HIS A 91 -12.47 9.88 -16.96
C HIS A 91 -11.32 9.40 -16.07
N TRP A 92 -10.17 9.10 -16.69
CA TRP A 92 -8.98 8.60 -16.00
C TRP A 92 -8.09 9.77 -15.60
N ILE A 93 -8.12 10.16 -14.33
CA ILE A 93 -7.38 11.29 -13.79
C ILE A 93 -6.10 10.77 -13.13
N ILE A 94 -5.02 10.72 -13.91
CA ILE A 94 -3.75 10.12 -13.49
C ILE A 94 -2.74 11.22 -13.15
N ASN A 95 -2.33 11.27 -11.88
CA ASN A 95 -1.31 12.19 -11.39
C ASN A 95 -0.17 11.37 -10.76
N PRO A 96 1.09 11.50 -11.20
CA PRO A 96 2.20 10.78 -10.59
C PRO A 96 2.35 11.08 -9.10
N ASN A 97 2.66 10.04 -8.31
CA ASN A 97 2.83 10.19 -6.84
C ASN A 97 4.22 10.72 -6.44
N GLN A 98 4.99 11.25 -7.38
CA GLN A 98 6.27 11.85 -7.08
C GLN A 98 6.07 13.12 -6.24
N ASP A 99 6.84 13.25 -5.17
CA ASP A 99 6.81 14.40 -4.25
C ASP A 99 5.41 14.71 -3.66
N GLY A 100 4.53 13.69 -3.56
CA GLY A 100 3.18 13.85 -3.00
C GLY A 100 2.14 14.46 -3.94
N VAL A 101 2.48 14.77 -5.19
CA VAL A 101 1.60 15.47 -6.15
C VAL A 101 0.24 14.79 -6.32
N TYR A 102 0.20 13.47 -6.36
CA TYR A 102 -1.07 12.73 -6.44
C TYR A 102 -1.98 13.02 -5.25
N GLN A 103 -1.44 12.88 -4.03
CA GLN A 103 -2.23 13.09 -2.82
C GLN A 103 -2.71 14.53 -2.71
N ASP A 104 -1.86 15.51 -3.04
CA ASP A 104 -2.24 16.93 -3.03
C ASP A 104 -3.40 17.22 -4.01
N LYS A 105 -3.35 16.66 -5.23
CA LYS A 105 -4.42 16.82 -6.24
C LYS A 105 -5.70 16.10 -5.86
N LEU A 106 -5.60 14.92 -5.26
CA LEU A 106 -6.74 14.19 -4.74
C LEU A 106 -7.39 14.94 -3.57
N ASP A 107 -6.58 15.45 -2.63
CA ASP A 107 -7.05 16.23 -1.50
C ASP A 107 -7.82 17.49 -1.95
N GLU A 108 -7.27 18.24 -2.95
CA GLU A 108 -7.97 19.39 -3.56
C GLU A 108 -9.35 18.98 -4.13
N ALA A 109 -9.42 17.88 -4.86
CA ALA A 109 -10.67 17.42 -5.47
C ALA A 109 -11.68 16.94 -4.41
N LEU A 110 -11.25 16.16 -3.41
CA LEU A 110 -12.11 15.68 -2.32
C LEU A 110 -12.62 16.82 -1.44
N MET A 111 -11.83 17.88 -1.24
CA MET A 111 -12.29 19.09 -0.54
C MET A 111 -13.39 19.84 -1.30
N ALA A 112 -13.34 19.83 -2.62
CA ALA A 112 -14.34 20.46 -3.47
C ALA A 112 -15.59 19.58 -3.68
N GLN A 113 -15.59 18.31 -3.25
CA GLN A 113 -16.59 17.27 -3.55
C GLN A 113 -18.04 17.74 -3.30
N ALA A 114 -18.29 18.42 -2.18
CA ALA A 114 -19.64 18.85 -1.81
C ALA A 114 -20.23 19.94 -2.74
N ASP A 115 -19.37 20.78 -3.29
CA ASP A 115 -19.74 21.91 -4.16
C ASP A 115 -19.50 21.62 -5.66
N ALA A 116 -18.91 20.45 -5.98
CA ALA A 116 -18.63 20.03 -7.35
C ALA A 116 -19.93 19.77 -8.13
N SER A 117 -19.93 20.08 -9.43
CA SER A 117 -20.99 19.62 -10.33
C SER A 117 -20.97 18.11 -10.47
N ALA A 118 -22.08 17.49 -10.91
CA ALA A 118 -22.14 16.04 -11.09
C ALA A 118 -20.95 15.48 -11.90
N ASP A 119 -20.61 16.14 -13.03
CA ASP A 119 -19.53 15.69 -13.93
C ASP A 119 -18.10 15.92 -13.37
N ASP A 120 -17.96 16.69 -12.28
CA ASP A 120 -16.67 17.05 -11.68
C ASP A 120 -16.40 16.32 -10.35
N LYS A 121 -17.35 15.53 -9.86
CA LYS A 121 -17.20 14.77 -8.59
C LYS A 121 -16.14 13.70 -8.73
N VAL A 122 -15.42 13.43 -7.64
CA VAL A 122 -14.61 12.21 -7.47
C VAL A 122 -15.55 11.04 -7.23
N ASP A 123 -15.44 9.96 -7.98
CA ASP A 123 -16.24 8.74 -7.81
C ASP A 123 -15.45 7.61 -7.20
N ILE A 124 -14.29 7.31 -7.80
CA ILE A 124 -13.34 6.33 -7.28
C ILE A 124 -11.96 6.98 -7.19
N PHE A 125 -11.24 6.66 -6.13
CA PHE A 125 -9.83 7.02 -6.07
C PHE A 125 -8.97 5.87 -5.57
N ALA A 126 -7.73 5.84 -6.03
CA ALA A 126 -6.73 4.87 -5.60
C ALA A 126 -6.01 5.37 -4.33
N ALA A 127 -5.78 4.46 -3.38
CA ALA A 127 -4.93 4.74 -2.24
C ALA A 127 -4.01 3.56 -1.96
N GLU A 128 -2.75 3.82 -1.69
CA GLU A 128 -1.79 2.79 -1.31
C GLU A 128 -1.92 2.40 0.16
N THR A 129 -1.56 1.17 0.50
CA THR A 129 -1.54 0.66 1.88
C THR A 129 -0.95 1.66 2.87
N ASP A 130 0.14 2.33 2.51
CA ASP A 130 0.87 3.22 3.41
C ASP A 130 0.08 4.47 3.84
N TYR A 131 -0.93 4.88 3.05
CA TYR A 131 -1.71 6.09 3.32
C TYR A 131 -3.24 5.93 3.15
N VAL A 132 -3.72 4.71 2.90
CA VAL A 132 -5.18 4.49 2.71
C VAL A 132 -5.97 4.95 3.92
N VAL A 133 -5.47 4.76 5.13
CA VAL A 133 -6.16 5.17 6.37
C VAL A 133 -6.32 6.68 6.50
N LYS A 134 -5.48 7.49 5.86
CA LYS A 134 -5.69 8.95 5.74
C LYS A 134 -7.10 9.26 5.18
N TYR A 135 -7.57 8.43 4.26
CA TYR A 135 -8.86 8.62 3.57
C TYR A 135 -9.99 7.76 4.15
N THR A 136 -9.67 6.56 4.66
CA THR A 136 -10.68 5.65 5.22
C THR A 136 -10.99 5.91 6.69
N ASP A 137 -10.25 6.79 7.37
CA ASP A 137 -10.62 7.24 8.73
C ASP A 137 -12.02 7.84 8.71
N ALA A 138 -12.89 7.42 9.66
CA ALA A 138 -14.27 7.87 9.74
C ALA A 138 -14.41 9.39 9.92
N ASP A 139 -13.42 10.02 10.57
CA ASP A 139 -13.40 11.47 10.80
C ASP A 139 -13.01 12.26 9.52
N SER A 140 -12.47 11.60 8.48
CA SER A 140 -12.16 12.22 7.20
C SER A 140 -13.40 12.54 6.35
N ASP A 141 -14.43 11.71 6.47
CA ASP A 141 -15.71 11.81 5.76
C ASP A 141 -15.58 11.85 4.21
N VAL A 142 -14.48 11.31 3.67
CA VAL A 142 -14.26 11.30 2.20
C VAL A 142 -14.46 9.93 1.57
N ALA A 143 -14.35 8.85 2.34
CA ALA A 143 -14.55 7.47 1.88
C ALA A 143 -15.93 6.94 2.29
N MET A 144 -16.71 6.47 1.33
CA MET A 144 -18.00 5.84 1.57
C MET A 144 -17.82 4.47 2.22
N PRO A 145 -18.56 4.11 3.29
CA PRO A 145 -18.64 2.72 3.74
C PRO A 145 -19.05 1.79 2.60
N LEU A 146 -18.39 0.65 2.46
CA LEU A 146 -18.75 -0.31 1.39
C LEU A 146 -20.20 -0.79 1.49
N THR A 147 -20.74 -0.89 2.72
CA THR A 147 -22.14 -1.25 2.96
C THR A 147 -23.12 -0.22 2.41
N ASP A 148 -22.76 1.08 2.46
CA ASP A 148 -23.61 2.15 1.95
C ASP A 148 -23.60 2.17 0.41
N LEU A 149 -22.51 1.69 -0.20
CA LEU A 149 -22.42 1.43 -1.63
C LEU A 149 -23.16 0.12 -2.04
N GLY A 150 -23.66 -0.65 -1.05
CA GLY A 150 -24.31 -1.94 -1.27
C GLY A 150 -23.35 -3.10 -1.54
N ILE A 151 -22.10 -2.99 -1.11
CA ILE A 151 -21.10 -4.09 -1.07
C ILE A 151 -21.09 -4.64 0.36
N ASN A 152 -21.36 -5.93 0.52
CA ASN A 152 -21.25 -6.60 1.81
C ASN A 152 -19.87 -7.25 1.96
N PRO A 153 -18.99 -6.72 2.85
CA PRO A 153 -17.64 -7.26 3.01
C PRO A 153 -17.57 -8.73 3.42
N ASP A 154 -18.58 -9.22 4.17
CA ASP A 154 -18.59 -10.59 4.67
C ASP A 154 -18.97 -11.62 3.60
N SER A 155 -19.81 -11.24 2.62
CA SER A 155 -20.23 -12.12 1.53
C SER A 155 -19.49 -11.84 0.23
N ASP A 156 -19.46 -10.57 -0.20
CA ASP A 156 -18.95 -10.21 -1.53
C ASP A 156 -17.40 -10.24 -1.57
N LEU A 157 -16.76 -9.98 -0.41
CA LEU A 157 -15.29 -9.97 -0.26
C LEU A 157 -14.78 -11.12 0.63
N ALA A 158 -15.56 -12.19 0.79
CA ALA A 158 -15.23 -13.33 1.67
C ALA A 158 -13.92 -14.04 1.27
N ASP A 159 -13.61 -14.08 -0.03
CA ASP A 159 -12.42 -14.74 -0.57
C ASP A 159 -11.14 -13.88 -0.48
N GLN A 160 -11.23 -12.61 -0.04
CA GLN A 160 -10.05 -11.75 0.14
C GLN A 160 -9.23 -12.16 1.35
N PHE A 161 -7.91 -11.88 1.32
CA PHE A 161 -7.01 -12.07 2.45
C PHE A 161 -7.38 -11.13 3.60
N ASP A 162 -7.36 -11.66 4.83
CA ASP A 162 -7.88 -10.93 6.00
C ASP A 162 -7.07 -9.67 6.33
N PHE A 163 -5.74 -9.69 6.11
CA PHE A 163 -4.90 -8.53 6.37
C PHE A 163 -5.25 -7.33 5.46
N THR A 164 -5.67 -7.57 4.20
CA THR A 164 -6.10 -6.48 3.30
C THR A 164 -7.40 -5.84 3.76
N LYS A 165 -8.33 -6.65 4.31
CA LYS A 165 -9.58 -6.14 4.90
C LYS A 165 -9.30 -5.33 6.15
N THR A 166 -8.36 -5.79 7.01
CA THR A 166 -7.95 -5.05 8.22
C THR A 166 -7.43 -3.66 7.88
N VAL A 167 -6.57 -3.55 6.85
CA VAL A 167 -6.03 -2.25 6.37
C VAL A 167 -7.12 -1.32 5.85
N ALA A 168 -8.18 -1.87 5.24
CA ALA A 168 -9.27 -1.11 4.62
C ALA A 168 -10.35 -0.65 5.61
N CYS A 169 -10.26 -1.05 6.88
CA CYS A 169 -11.23 -0.68 7.91
C CYS A 169 -10.85 0.63 8.61
N ASP A 170 -11.86 1.41 8.98
CA ASP A 170 -11.68 2.51 9.92
C ASP A 170 -11.52 2.01 11.37
N ALA A 171 -11.29 2.94 12.30
CA ALA A 171 -11.13 2.64 13.73
C ALA A 171 -12.35 1.98 14.39
N ASN A 172 -13.53 2.03 13.75
CA ASN A 172 -14.76 1.40 14.22
C ASN A 172 -14.98 0.01 13.59
N GLY A 173 -14.05 -0.45 12.75
CA GLY A 173 -14.13 -1.71 12.03
C GLY A 173 -15.04 -1.65 10.79
N VAL A 174 -15.40 -0.47 10.31
CA VAL A 174 -16.18 -0.29 9.08
C VAL A 174 -15.25 -0.30 7.88
N GLN A 175 -15.43 -1.26 6.96
CA GLN A 175 -14.63 -1.35 5.75
C GLN A 175 -15.06 -0.28 4.73
N ARG A 176 -14.09 0.53 4.26
CA ARG A 176 -14.29 1.68 3.36
C ARG A 176 -13.49 1.59 2.06
N ALA A 177 -12.70 0.55 1.92
CA ALA A 177 -11.90 0.32 0.72
C ALA A 177 -11.81 -1.16 0.40
N THR A 178 -11.42 -1.50 -0.82
CA THR A 178 -11.12 -2.87 -1.23
C THR A 178 -9.99 -2.86 -2.24
N SER A 179 -9.20 -3.93 -2.31
CA SER A 179 -8.04 -4.02 -3.20
C SER A 179 -8.12 -5.26 -4.09
N TRP A 180 -7.64 -5.14 -5.32
CA TRP A 180 -7.38 -6.31 -6.17
C TRP A 180 -6.03 -6.96 -5.89
N GLN A 181 -5.12 -6.26 -5.20
CA GLN A 181 -3.76 -6.73 -4.88
C GLN A 181 -3.65 -7.12 -3.41
N ALA A 182 -2.92 -8.19 -3.11
CA ALA A 182 -2.60 -8.59 -1.75
C ALA A 182 -1.10 -8.52 -1.41
N CYS A 183 -0.22 -8.18 -2.26
CA CYS A 183 1.20 -7.85 -2.13
C CYS A 183 2.02 -8.55 -1.02
N PRO A 184 1.90 -9.89 -0.84
CA PRO A 184 2.79 -10.60 0.09
C PRO A 184 4.24 -10.53 -0.39
N GLY A 185 5.18 -10.39 0.54
CA GLY A 185 6.59 -10.34 0.21
C GLY A 185 7.28 -11.69 0.29
N VAL A 186 8.30 -11.86 -0.54
CA VAL A 186 9.21 -13.01 -0.58
C VAL A 186 10.66 -12.55 -0.68
N LEU A 187 11.61 -13.47 -0.59
CA LEU A 187 13.01 -13.21 -0.93
C LEU A 187 13.24 -13.51 -2.42
N VAL A 188 13.67 -12.50 -3.17
CA VAL A 188 14.07 -12.59 -4.58
C VAL A 188 15.59 -12.62 -4.64
N TYR A 189 16.19 -13.69 -5.15
CA TYR A 189 17.65 -13.88 -5.05
C TYR A 189 18.32 -14.26 -6.37
N ARG A 190 19.60 -13.98 -6.46
CA ARG A 190 20.51 -14.31 -7.58
C ARG A 190 20.95 -15.77 -7.52
N ARG A 191 20.57 -16.57 -8.53
CA ARG A 191 20.94 -17.99 -8.63
C ARG A 191 22.44 -18.21 -8.80
N ASP A 192 23.11 -17.37 -9.57
CA ASP A 192 24.57 -17.47 -9.78
C ASP A 192 25.36 -17.24 -8.49
N ILE A 193 24.95 -16.24 -7.69
CA ILE A 193 25.55 -15.98 -6.38
C ILE A 193 25.28 -17.15 -5.42
N ALA A 194 24.03 -17.66 -5.40
CA ALA A 194 23.68 -18.82 -4.58
C ALA A 194 24.55 -20.05 -4.93
N LYS A 195 24.75 -20.34 -6.22
CA LYS A 195 25.63 -21.43 -6.66
C LYS A 195 27.08 -21.25 -6.25
N ASP A 196 27.63 -20.03 -6.39
CA ASP A 196 29.02 -19.76 -6.01
C ASP A 196 29.25 -19.90 -4.51
N VAL A 197 28.30 -19.41 -3.69
CA VAL A 197 28.48 -19.37 -2.23
C VAL A 197 28.04 -20.68 -1.58
N PHE A 198 26.89 -21.21 -1.95
CA PHE A 198 26.25 -22.35 -1.26
C PHE A 198 26.35 -23.67 -2.03
N GLY A 199 26.83 -23.64 -3.30
CA GLY A 199 26.88 -24.81 -4.17
C GLY A 199 25.50 -25.27 -4.69
N THR A 200 24.47 -24.47 -4.49
CA THR A 200 23.08 -24.75 -4.92
C THR A 200 22.33 -23.43 -5.17
N ASP A 201 21.40 -23.48 -6.12
CA ASP A 201 20.42 -22.39 -6.36
C ASP A 201 18.98 -22.89 -6.22
N ASP A 202 18.80 -24.06 -5.63
CA ASP A 202 17.50 -24.67 -5.33
C ASP A 202 16.72 -23.82 -4.32
N PRO A 203 15.51 -23.31 -4.66
CA PRO A 203 14.74 -22.44 -3.81
C PRO A 203 14.43 -23.02 -2.41
N GLU A 204 14.19 -24.34 -2.31
CA GLU A 204 13.89 -24.97 -1.03
C GLU A 204 15.14 -24.98 -0.12
N LYS A 205 16.33 -25.26 -0.70
CA LYS A 205 17.58 -25.22 0.04
C LYS A 205 18.00 -23.81 0.46
N ILE A 206 17.66 -22.82 -0.38
CA ILE A 206 17.87 -21.42 -0.03
C ILE A 206 16.88 -20.99 1.07
N ALA A 207 15.61 -21.47 1.04
CA ALA A 207 14.66 -21.22 2.12
C ALA A 207 15.20 -21.65 3.50
N GLU A 208 15.89 -22.78 3.58
CA GLU A 208 16.52 -23.24 4.84
C GLU A 208 17.60 -22.27 5.35
N LYS A 209 18.30 -21.59 4.45
CA LYS A 209 19.33 -20.60 4.77
C LYS A 209 18.77 -19.20 5.10
N THR A 210 17.50 -18.95 4.79
CA THR A 210 16.87 -17.62 4.89
C THR A 210 15.60 -17.62 5.73
N LYS A 211 15.31 -18.73 6.46
CA LYS A 211 14.03 -19.00 7.14
C LYS A 211 13.70 -18.04 8.30
N ASP A 212 14.71 -17.42 8.89
CA ASP A 212 14.61 -16.46 9.98
C ASP A 212 15.83 -15.53 10.00
N TRP A 213 15.78 -14.44 10.76
CA TRP A 213 16.87 -13.45 10.81
C TRP A 213 18.17 -14.00 11.39
N ASP A 214 18.15 -14.95 12.31
CA ASP A 214 19.37 -15.56 12.87
C ASP A 214 20.07 -16.41 11.79
N THR A 215 19.31 -17.21 11.06
CA THR A 215 19.82 -18.02 9.95
C THR A 215 20.30 -17.13 8.80
N MET A 216 19.56 -16.05 8.49
CA MET A 216 19.94 -15.06 7.46
C MET A 216 21.26 -14.37 7.81
N LYS A 217 21.53 -14.10 9.08
CA LYS A 217 22.80 -13.53 9.54
C LYS A 217 23.97 -14.48 9.29
N ALA A 218 23.82 -15.77 9.57
CA ALA A 218 24.84 -16.77 9.25
C ALA A 218 25.07 -16.88 7.73
N THR A 219 23.99 -16.78 6.94
CA THR A 219 24.06 -16.72 5.47
C THR A 219 24.79 -15.47 4.97
N ALA A 220 24.58 -14.33 5.63
CA ALA A 220 25.28 -13.08 5.31
C ALA A 220 26.79 -13.17 5.56
N GLU A 221 27.23 -13.90 6.58
CA GLU A 221 28.66 -14.17 6.81
C GLU A 221 29.27 -15.03 5.70
N GLU A 222 28.56 -16.06 5.21
CA GLU A 222 29.01 -16.89 4.09
C GLU A 222 29.12 -16.05 2.80
N LEU A 223 28.12 -15.22 2.49
CA LEU A 223 28.09 -14.31 1.34
C LEU A 223 29.26 -13.33 1.38
N LYS A 224 29.47 -12.66 2.51
CA LYS A 224 30.57 -11.73 2.72
C LYS A 224 31.93 -12.42 2.57
N GLY A 225 32.08 -13.64 3.04
CA GLY A 225 33.29 -14.45 2.90
C GLY A 225 33.70 -14.67 1.44
N LYS A 226 32.76 -14.59 0.51
CA LYS A 226 32.95 -14.66 -0.95
C LYS A 226 32.94 -13.29 -1.64
N GLY A 227 32.76 -12.20 -0.89
CA GLY A 227 32.79 -10.83 -1.41
C GLY A 227 31.45 -10.36 -1.99
N TYR A 228 30.34 -10.96 -1.56
CA TYR A 228 28.98 -10.55 -1.88
C TYR A 228 28.31 -9.82 -0.71
N TYR A 229 27.27 -9.04 -1.02
CA TYR A 229 26.39 -8.39 -0.07
C TYR A 229 25.07 -9.15 0.01
N THR A 230 24.45 -9.18 1.19
CA THR A 230 23.17 -9.88 1.36
C THR A 230 22.04 -9.08 0.74
N PHE A 231 21.92 -7.81 1.11
CA PHE A 231 20.94 -6.85 0.58
C PHE A 231 21.64 -5.60 0.07
N SER A 232 20.92 -4.79 -0.68
CA SER A 232 21.47 -3.55 -1.22
C SER A 232 21.65 -2.50 -0.11
N CYS A 233 20.66 -2.30 0.74
CA CYS A 233 20.69 -1.32 1.81
C CYS A 233 19.78 -1.73 2.98
N TYR A 234 19.88 -1.00 4.09
CA TYR A 234 19.09 -1.27 5.30
C TYR A 234 17.59 -1.08 5.11
N THR A 235 17.15 -0.20 4.22
CA THR A 235 15.73 0.01 3.95
C THR A 235 15.07 -1.18 3.24
N ASP A 236 15.84 -2.04 2.56
CA ASP A 236 15.30 -3.29 1.97
C ASP A 236 14.68 -4.21 3.02
N THR A 237 15.17 -4.17 4.27
CA THR A 237 14.69 -5.02 5.36
C THR A 237 13.52 -4.42 6.16
N PHE A 238 13.23 -3.13 5.99
CA PHE A 238 12.29 -2.38 6.84
C PHE A 238 10.92 -3.03 6.96
N ARG A 239 10.34 -3.46 5.84
CA ARG A 239 8.95 -3.96 5.81
C ARG A 239 8.75 -5.21 6.69
N THR A 240 9.74 -6.04 6.83
CA THR A 240 9.65 -7.24 7.68
C THR A 240 9.54 -6.90 9.16
N TYR A 241 10.15 -5.80 9.61
CA TYR A 241 10.01 -5.28 10.97
C TYR A 241 8.78 -4.39 11.11
N GLY A 242 8.56 -3.48 10.15
CA GLY A 242 7.44 -2.54 10.17
C GLY A 242 6.06 -3.20 10.15
N ASN A 243 5.91 -4.33 9.44
CA ASN A 243 4.65 -5.09 9.48
C ASN A 243 4.48 -5.96 10.75
N SER A 244 5.51 -6.05 11.58
CA SER A 244 5.50 -6.86 12.82
C SER A 244 5.26 -6.02 14.08
N ILE A 245 4.95 -4.73 13.94
CA ILE A 245 4.56 -3.86 15.07
C ILE A 245 3.23 -4.34 15.66
N ALA A 246 3.09 -4.17 16.97
CA ALA A 246 1.92 -4.67 17.69
C ALA A 246 0.72 -3.70 17.67
N GLU A 247 1.00 -2.40 17.57
CA GLU A 247 0.02 -1.32 17.65
C GLU A 247 0.28 -0.28 16.54
N PRO A 248 -0.74 0.50 16.12
CA PRO A 248 -0.54 1.57 15.15
C PRO A 248 0.40 2.65 15.69
N TRP A 249 1.05 3.38 14.80
CA TRP A 249 1.91 4.50 15.17
C TRP A 249 1.21 5.54 16.04
N VAL A 250 -0.06 5.82 15.76
CA VAL A 250 -0.90 6.70 16.56
C VAL A 250 -2.22 5.99 16.82
N ALA A 251 -2.50 5.69 18.07
CA ALA A 251 -3.75 5.05 18.45
C ALA A 251 -4.94 6.00 18.21
N PRO A 252 -6.10 5.50 17.78
CA PRO A 252 -7.29 6.30 17.53
C PRO A 252 -7.64 7.24 18.70
N GLY A 253 -7.87 8.52 18.39
CA GLY A 253 -8.24 9.55 19.38
C GLY A 253 -7.10 10.05 20.25
N THR A 254 -5.84 9.68 19.97
CA THR A 254 -4.65 10.18 20.67
C THR A 254 -3.86 11.16 19.80
N THR A 255 -2.89 11.87 20.40
CA THR A 255 -1.92 12.74 19.74
C THR A 255 -0.49 12.31 20.05
N THR A 256 -0.30 11.02 20.35
CA THR A 256 0.98 10.44 20.73
C THR A 256 1.42 9.46 19.67
N VAL A 257 2.62 9.70 19.11
CA VAL A 257 3.31 8.71 18.27
C VAL A 257 3.99 7.70 19.19
N LYS A 258 3.70 6.41 19.00
CA LYS A 258 4.29 5.32 19.76
C LYS A 258 5.24 4.53 18.85
N VAL A 259 6.52 4.60 19.16
CA VAL A 259 7.53 3.83 18.42
C VAL A 259 7.58 2.42 19.00
N ASP A 260 7.28 1.41 18.16
CA ASP A 260 7.31 0.00 18.57
C ASP A 260 8.75 -0.51 18.74
N GLN A 261 8.97 -1.45 19.66
CA GLN A 261 10.27 -2.10 19.86
C GLN A 261 10.82 -2.74 18.60
N LYS A 262 9.97 -3.28 17.72
CA LYS A 262 10.37 -3.86 16.44
C LYS A 262 11.11 -2.89 15.53
N LEU A 263 10.75 -1.61 15.58
CA LEU A 263 11.42 -0.57 14.81
C LEU A 263 12.81 -0.28 15.40
N MET A 264 12.97 -0.35 16.73
CA MET A 264 14.27 -0.23 17.37
C MET A 264 15.14 -1.46 17.13
N ASP A 265 14.55 -2.64 17.08
CA ASP A 265 15.23 -3.87 16.65
C ASP A 265 15.76 -3.70 15.21
N TRP A 266 14.94 -3.19 14.29
CA TRP A 266 15.38 -2.88 12.92
C TRP A 266 16.56 -1.89 12.88
N VAL A 267 16.51 -0.82 13.67
CA VAL A 267 17.63 0.17 13.73
C VAL A 267 18.91 -0.51 14.23
N LYS A 268 18.81 -1.30 15.30
CA LYS A 268 19.94 -2.03 15.88
C LYS A 268 20.52 -3.04 14.90
N ASP A 269 19.68 -3.88 14.33
CA ASP A 269 20.11 -4.92 13.39
C ASP A 269 20.69 -4.31 12.11
N SER A 270 20.06 -3.24 11.59
CA SER A 270 20.59 -2.49 10.45
C SER A 270 21.98 -1.90 10.71
N LYS A 271 22.23 -1.38 11.93
CA LYS A 271 23.54 -0.88 12.32
C LYS A 271 24.58 -2.01 12.39
N GLU A 272 24.22 -3.13 13.02
CA GLU A 272 25.08 -4.30 13.11
C GLU A 272 25.41 -4.86 11.72
N TRP A 273 24.42 -5.01 10.85
CA TRP A 273 24.60 -5.52 9.49
C TRP A 273 25.44 -4.59 8.61
N LYS A 274 25.24 -3.29 8.77
CA LYS A 274 26.06 -2.30 8.08
C LYS A 274 27.51 -2.34 8.53
N ASP A 275 27.77 -2.34 9.84
CA ASP A 275 29.12 -2.39 10.40
C ASP A 275 29.82 -3.71 10.05
N ALA A 276 29.06 -4.80 9.96
CA ALA A 276 29.52 -6.09 9.47
C ALA A 276 29.81 -6.11 7.95
N GLY A 277 29.31 -5.14 7.17
CA GLY A 277 29.48 -5.06 5.72
C GLY A 277 28.62 -6.05 4.94
N TYR A 278 27.40 -6.29 5.38
CA TYR A 278 26.42 -7.16 4.71
C TYR A 278 25.54 -6.41 3.71
N PHE A 279 25.51 -5.07 3.78
CA PHE A 279 24.88 -4.20 2.79
C PHE A 279 25.93 -3.65 1.80
N ASP A 280 25.46 -3.33 0.57
CA ASP A 280 26.31 -2.64 -0.41
C ASP A 280 26.57 -1.19 0.06
N PRO A 281 27.84 -0.81 0.31
CA PRO A 281 28.15 0.53 0.80
C PRO A 281 27.86 1.65 -0.20
N ALA A 282 27.66 1.32 -1.48
CA ALA A 282 27.31 2.29 -2.51
C ALA A 282 25.83 2.70 -2.43
N VAL A 283 24.94 1.82 -1.95
CA VAL A 283 23.50 2.06 -1.89
C VAL A 283 23.11 2.64 -0.54
N LYS A 284 22.55 3.86 -0.53
CA LYS A 284 22.18 4.58 0.69
C LYS A 284 20.69 4.47 1.06
N GLY A 285 19.87 3.96 0.16
CA GLY A 285 18.43 3.81 0.33
C GLY A 285 17.79 3.36 -0.97
N GLN A 286 16.49 3.12 -0.93
CA GLN A 286 15.69 2.70 -2.08
C GLN A 286 15.33 3.87 -3.02
N TRP A 287 14.79 3.56 -4.17
CA TRP A 287 14.19 4.49 -5.15
C TRP A 287 15.17 5.52 -5.76
N ASN A 288 16.45 5.15 -5.88
CA ASN A 288 17.48 5.94 -6.54
C ASN A 288 18.31 5.10 -7.51
N ALA A 289 19.14 5.76 -8.31
CA ALA A 289 19.93 5.08 -9.36
C ALA A 289 20.84 3.98 -8.80
N ASP A 290 21.43 4.16 -7.62
CA ASP A 290 22.34 3.16 -7.03
C ASP A 290 21.56 1.90 -6.60
N TRP A 291 20.33 2.08 -6.08
CA TRP A 291 19.46 0.96 -5.74
C TRP A 291 19.00 0.18 -6.99
N PHE A 292 18.63 0.89 -8.06
CA PHE A 292 18.26 0.24 -9.32
C PHE A 292 19.46 -0.50 -9.94
N ASN A 293 20.67 0.10 -9.91
CA ASN A 293 21.90 -0.53 -10.37
C ASN A 293 22.26 -1.78 -9.56
N ALA A 294 21.87 -1.84 -8.28
CA ALA A 294 22.10 -3.01 -7.42
C ALA A 294 21.33 -4.26 -7.89
N MET A 295 20.33 -4.12 -8.76
CA MET A 295 19.62 -5.23 -9.39
C MET A 295 20.27 -5.71 -10.68
N GLY A 296 21.27 -4.98 -11.23
CA GLY A 296 21.95 -5.33 -12.48
C GLY A 296 22.91 -6.52 -12.35
N SER A 297 23.30 -7.11 -13.49
CA SER A 297 24.13 -8.33 -13.56
C SER A 297 25.52 -8.17 -12.95
N LYS A 298 26.06 -6.95 -12.93
CA LYS A 298 27.38 -6.63 -12.37
C LYS A 298 27.35 -6.41 -10.86
N SER A 299 26.19 -6.31 -10.27
CA SER A 299 26.00 -6.15 -8.82
C SER A 299 26.47 -7.39 -8.07
N LYS A 300 26.92 -7.18 -6.84
CA LYS A 300 27.28 -8.22 -5.88
C LYS A 300 26.21 -8.43 -4.82
N VAL A 301 25.03 -7.85 -4.97
CA VAL A 301 23.91 -8.01 -4.08
C VAL A 301 23.24 -9.36 -4.36
N PHE A 302 23.09 -10.15 -3.30
CA PHE A 302 22.51 -11.49 -3.37
C PHE A 302 21.00 -11.46 -3.52
N ALA A 303 20.30 -10.64 -2.73
CA ALA A 303 18.85 -10.71 -2.64
C ALA A 303 18.19 -9.36 -2.39
N PHE A 304 16.90 -9.32 -2.68
CA PHE A 304 15.95 -8.26 -2.36
C PHE A 304 14.70 -8.86 -1.71
N LEU A 305 13.99 -8.07 -0.96
CA LEU A 305 12.70 -8.43 -0.38
C LEU A 305 11.61 -7.71 -1.18
N PHE A 306 10.86 -8.45 -2.01
CA PHE A 306 9.85 -7.89 -2.90
C PHE A 306 8.55 -8.70 -2.89
N PRO A 307 7.41 -8.04 -3.07
CA PRO A 307 6.17 -8.68 -3.55
C PRO A 307 6.22 -8.92 -5.08
N ALA A 308 5.16 -9.49 -5.63
CA ALA A 308 5.09 -9.84 -7.05
C ALA A 308 5.37 -8.63 -7.97
N TRP A 309 4.76 -7.48 -7.72
CA TRP A 309 4.99 -6.26 -8.50
C TRP A 309 6.48 -5.83 -8.53
N GLY A 310 7.22 -6.05 -7.46
CA GLY A 310 8.63 -5.68 -7.38
C GLY A 310 9.51 -6.47 -8.35
N ILE A 311 9.15 -7.71 -8.67
CA ILE A 311 9.87 -8.53 -9.64
C ILE A 311 9.71 -7.93 -11.04
N ASP A 312 8.47 -7.66 -11.47
CA ASP A 312 8.19 -7.23 -12.85
C ASP A 312 8.47 -5.74 -13.07
N THR A 313 8.30 -4.90 -12.05
CA THR A 313 8.45 -3.43 -12.20
C THR A 313 9.80 -2.91 -11.72
N GLN A 314 10.55 -3.66 -10.88
CA GLN A 314 11.83 -3.23 -10.36
C GLN A 314 12.98 -4.17 -10.80
N VAL A 315 12.91 -5.45 -10.49
CA VAL A 315 14.05 -6.37 -10.76
C VAL A 315 14.24 -6.56 -12.26
N LYS A 316 13.19 -6.96 -12.96
CA LYS A 316 13.24 -7.29 -14.40
C LYS A 316 13.68 -6.11 -15.29
N PRO A 317 13.17 -4.87 -15.14
CA PRO A 317 13.61 -3.73 -15.95
C PRO A 317 15.05 -3.29 -15.70
N ASN A 318 15.61 -3.58 -14.52
CA ASN A 318 16.98 -3.22 -14.14
C ASN A 318 17.98 -4.39 -14.31
N TRP A 319 17.50 -5.55 -14.75
CA TRP A 319 18.33 -6.71 -15.05
C TRP A 319 18.84 -6.68 -16.48
N ASP A 320 20.16 -6.70 -16.68
CA ASP A 320 20.84 -6.69 -17.99
C ASP A 320 21.55 -8.03 -18.30
N GLY A 321 21.20 -9.09 -17.54
CA GLY A 321 21.72 -10.45 -17.76
C GLY A 321 20.69 -11.37 -18.45
N GLU A 322 20.94 -12.67 -18.37
CA GLU A 322 20.06 -13.69 -18.97
C GLU A 322 18.86 -13.99 -18.06
N ASP A 323 17.71 -14.29 -18.65
CA ASP A 323 16.55 -14.81 -17.94
C ASP A 323 16.92 -16.13 -17.22
N GLY A 324 16.20 -16.44 -16.15
CA GLY A 324 16.51 -17.60 -15.31
C GLY A 324 17.63 -17.39 -14.29
N SER A 325 18.21 -16.19 -14.23
CA SER A 325 19.26 -15.85 -13.26
C SER A 325 18.72 -15.48 -11.86
N TRP A 326 17.44 -15.28 -11.75
CA TRP A 326 16.74 -14.97 -10.49
C TRP A 326 15.85 -16.12 -10.06
N ALA A 327 15.55 -16.19 -8.78
CA ALA A 327 14.55 -17.07 -8.21
C ALA A 327 13.90 -16.42 -7.00
N VAL A 328 12.79 -16.99 -6.53
CA VAL A 328 12.13 -16.60 -5.29
C VAL A 328 12.14 -17.73 -4.28
N THR A 329 12.14 -17.37 -3.01
CA THR A 329 11.99 -18.27 -1.88
C THR A 329 11.33 -17.55 -0.72
N SER A 330 11.02 -18.25 0.38
CA SER A 330 10.42 -17.65 1.56
C SER A 330 11.33 -16.56 2.16
N ALA A 331 10.74 -15.44 2.54
CA ALA A 331 11.42 -14.40 3.31
C ALA A 331 11.63 -14.87 4.76
N PRO A 332 12.58 -14.26 5.51
CA PRO A 332 12.82 -14.60 6.92
C PRO A 332 11.61 -14.32 7.82
N LEU A 333 10.70 -13.48 7.39
CA LEU A 333 9.44 -13.18 8.05
C LEU A 333 8.42 -12.78 6.98
N ALA A 334 7.16 -13.23 7.11
CA ALA A 334 6.09 -12.81 6.21
C ALA A 334 5.78 -11.32 6.40
N TYR A 335 5.61 -10.60 5.30
CA TYR A 335 5.33 -9.16 5.30
C TYR A 335 4.50 -8.78 4.08
N ASN A 336 3.83 -7.64 4.18
CA ASN A 336 3.16 -6.97 3.07
C ASN A 336 3.97 -5.74 2.62
N TRP A 337 4.01 -5.48 1.33
CA TRP A 337 4.56 -4.23 0.82
C TRP A 337 3.73 -3.68 -0.34
N GLY A 338 3.07 -2.55 -0.07
CA GLY A 338 2.20 -1.89 -1.03
C GLY A 338 0.84 -2.57 -1.14
N GLY A 339 0.22 -2.39 -2.28
CA GLY A 339 -1.16 -2.76 -2.58
C GLY A 339 -2.02 -1.52 -2.73
N THR A 340 -2.67 -1.44 -3.90
CA THR A 340 -3.55 -0.31 -4.24
C THR A 340 -4.98 -0.65 -3.89
N PHE A 341 -5.59 0.18 -3.08
CA PHE A 341 -6.99 0.12 -2.71
C PHE A 341 -7.83 1.01 -3.63
N LEU A 342 -9.01 0.55 -3.99
CA LEU A 342 -10.08 1.35 -4.56
C LEU A 342 -10.98 1.84 -3.43
N VAL A 343 -11.23 3.13 -3.43
CA VAL A 343 -12.09 3.82 -2.46
C VAL A 343 -13.21 4.52 -3.21
N ALA A 344 -14.46 4.25 -2.84
CA ALA A 344 -15.60 5.01 -3.33
C ALA A 344 -15.65 6.36 -2.60
N ALA A 345 -15.68 7.47 -3.33
CA ALA A 345 -15.76 8.78 -2.72
C ALA A 345 -17.13 9.03 -2.11
N ASN A 346 -17.16 9.57 -0.89
CA ASN A 346 -18.41 10.00 -0.30
C ASN A 346 -19.04 11.13 -1.13
N GLY A 347 -20.32 11.00 -1.48
CA GLY A 347 -21.03 11.94 -2.35
C GLY A 347 -20.84 11.70 -3.86
N THR A 348 -20.33 10.53 -4.28
CA THR A 348 -20.41 10.09 -5.68
C THR A 348 -21.87 10.14 -6.16
N ASP A 349 -22.08 10.53 -7.40
CA ASP A 349 -23.39 10.50 -8.06
C ASP A 349 -23.53 9.32 -9.05
N ASN A 350 -22.54 8.40 -9.03
CA ASN A 350 -22.51 7.19 -9.84
C ASN A 350 -22.42 5.89 -8.99
N PRO A 351 -23.19 5.73 -7.90
CA PRO A 351 -22.95 4.67 -6.91
C PRO A 351 -23.09 3.26 -7.49
N GLN A 352 -23.99 3.02 -8.46
CA GLN A 352 -24.13 1.68 -9.05
C GLN A 352 -22.94 1.33 -9.94
N HIS A 353 -22.49 2.24 -10.81
CA HIS A 353 -21.30 2.03 -11.63
C HIS A 353 -20.05 1.85 -10.78
N VAL A 354 -19.88 2.67 -9.73
CA VAL A 354 -18.78 2.56 -8.76
C VAL A 354 -18.76 1.18 -8.12
N LYS A 355 -19.91 0.70 -7.62
CA LYS A 355 -20.06 -0.64 -7.07
C LYS A 355 -19.66 -1.73 -8.07
N ASP A 356 -20.20 -1.65 -9.28
CA ASP A 356 -19.97 -2.68 -10.31
C ASP A 356 -18.50 -2.74 -10.73
N ILE A 357 -17.85 -1.59 -10.91
CA ILE A 357 -16.41 -1.49 -11.20
C ILE A 357 -15.59 -2.08 -10.05
N MET A 358 -15.89 -1.69 -8.80
CA MET A 358 -15.14 -2.19 -7.63
C MET A 358 -15.29 -3.70 -7.50
N LEU A 359 -16.50 -4.26 -7.61
CA LEU A 359 -16.73 -5.70 -7.53
C LEU A 359 -16.10 -6.46 -8.70
N ALA A 360 -16.19 -5.94 -9.92
CA ALA A 360 -15.54 -6.55 -11.08
C ALA A 360 -14.03 -6.67 -10.90
N MET A 361 -13.40 -5.67 -10.29
CA MET A 361 -11.96 -5.63 -10.13
C MET A 361 -11.45 -6.36 -8.89
N THR A 362 -12.23 -6.43 -7.80
CA THR A 362 -11.71 -6.87 -6.49
C THR A 362 -12.39 -8.11 -5.91
N ALA A 363 -13.52 -8.56 -6.46
CA ALA A 363 -14.31 -9.66 -5.91
C ALA A 363 -14.55 -10.82 -6.90
N ASN A 364 -14.54 -10.55 -8.20
CA ASN A 364 -14.82 -11.57 -9.20
C ASN A 364 -13.60 -12.47 -9.43
N THR A 365 -13.68 -13.73 -9.05
CA THR A 365 -12.56 -14.70 -9.12
C THR A 365 -12.00 -14.86 -10.53
N ASP A 366 -12.85 -14.96 -11.57
CA ASP A 366 -12.39 -15.10 -12.95
C ASP A 366 -11.59 -13.87 -13.41
N ASN A 367 -12.03 -12.68 -13.00
CA ASN A 367 -11.34 -11.44 -13.28
C ASN A 367 -10.01 -11.35 -12.54
N LEU A 368 -9.94 -11.77 -11.27
CA LEU A 368 -8.70 -11.84 -10.51
C LEU A 368 -7.69 -12.81 -11.13
N VAL A 369 -8.14 -13.97 -11.61
CA VAL A 369 -7.31 -14.90 -12.38
C VAL A 369 -6.82 -14.24 -13.67
N LYS A 370 -7.70 -13.53 -14.40
CA LYS A 370 -7.31 -12.83 -15.63
C LYS A 370 -6.28 -11.74 -15.38
N ILE A 371 -6.49 -10.92 -14.36
CA ILE A 371 -5.51 -9.89 -13.94
C ILE A 371 -4.17 -10.55 -13.63
N SER A 372 -4.15 -11.58 -12.79
CA SER A 372 -2.92 -12.27 -12.39
C SER A 372 -2.16 -12.84 -13.61
N LYS A 373 -2.84 -13.44 -14.57
CA LYS A 373 -2.22 -14.01 -15.78
C LYS A 373 -1.64 -12.96 -16.73
N GLU A 374 -2.33 -11.83 -16.88
CA GLU A 374 -1.93 -10.80 -17.85
C GLU A 374 -0.90 -9.80 -17.28
N THR A 375 -0.81 -9.71 -15.96
CA THR A 375 -0.02 -8.64 -15.29
C THR A 375 0.97 -9.15 -14.27
N SER A 376 1.01 -10.45 -13.99
CA SER A 376 1.81 -11.06 -12.91
C SER A 376 1.46 -10.54 -11.49
N ASP A 377 0.34 -9.84 -11.31
CA ASP A 377 -0.11 -9.40 -9.99
C ASP A 377 -0.43 -10.59 -9.10
N PHE A 378 -0.04 -10.53 -7.83
CA PHE A 378 -0.61 -11.39 -6.81
C PHE A 378 -1.94 -10.77 -6.36
N THR A 379 -3.05 -11.34 -6.90
CA THR A 379 -4.38 -10.77 -6.69
C THR A 379 -4.96 -11.12 -5.32
N ASN A 380 -5.93 -10.32 -4.87
CA ASN A 380 -6.54 -10.45 -3.54
C ASN A 380 -7.70 -11.43 -3.52
N GLY A 381 -7.48 -12.63 -4.05
CA GLY A 381 -8.42 -13.75 -4.05
C GLY A 381 -7.72 -15.02 -3.58
N LYS A 382 -8.05 -15.52 -2.38
CA LYS A 382 -7.46 -16.73 -1.79
C LYS A 382 -7.59 -17.93 -2.74
N THR A 383 -8.78 -18.12 -3.31
CA THR A 383 -9.06 -19.21 -4.25
C THR A 383 -8.22 -19.08 -5.52
N ALA A 384 -8.25 -17.91 -6.15
CA ALA A 384 -7.50 -17.65 -7.38
C ALA A 384 -5.99 -17.87 -7.19
N MET A 385 -5.41 -17.41 -6.09
CA MET A 385 -3.98 -17.54 -5.81
C MET A 385 -3.57 -18.95 -5.39
N ALA A 386 -4.44 -19.68 -4.67
CA ALA A 386 -4.22 -21.08 -4.34
C ALA A 386 -4.22 -21.99 -5.61
N ASP A 387 -5.02 -21.63 -6.61
CA ASP A 387 -5.04 -22.34 -7.89
C ASP A 387 -3.85 -21.93 -8.77
N ALA A 388 -3.49 -20.65 -8.81
CA ALA A 388 -2.29 -20.16 -9.50
C ALA A 388 -1.02 -20.85 -9.00
N ALA A 389 -0.91 -21.09 -7.70
CA ALA A 389 0.24 -21.81 -7.11
C ALA A 389 0.39 -23.26 -7.58
N LYS A 390 -0.66 -23.87 -8.13
CA LYS A 390 -0.68 -25.26 -8.64
C LYS A 390 -0.64 -25.36 -10.17
N ASP A 391 -0.76 -24.22 -10.86
CA ASP A 391 -0.86 -24.15 -12.32
C ASP A 391 0.50 -23.81 -12.93
N ASP A 392 1.09 -24.77 -13.65
CA ASP A 392 2.39 -24.60 -14.32
C ASP A 392 2.39 -23.47 -15.37
N SER A 393 1.23 -22.99 -15.80
CA SER A 393 1.14 -21.84 -16.73
C SER A 393 1.55 -20.52 -16.12
N TYR A 394 1.74 -20.46 -14.80
CA TYR A 394 2.32 -19.31 -14.08
C TYR A 394 3.83 -19.39 -13.91
N ALA A 395 4.48 -20.38 -14.51
CA ALA A 395 5.94 -20.45 -14.53
C ALA A 395 6.53 -19.25 -15.27
N SER A 396 7.54 -18.63 -14.68
CA SER A 396 8.20 -17.43 -15.21
C SER A 396 9.57 -17.78 -15.80
N ASP A 397 9.78 -17.51 -17.09
CA ASP A 397 11.08 -17.66 -17.73
C ASP A 397 12.15 -16.81 -17.04
N PHE A 398 11.78 -15.60 -16.63
CA PHE A 398 12.67 -14.71 -15.85
C PHE A 398 13.17 -15.36 -14.56
N LEU A 399 12.35 -16.19 -13.92
CA LEU A 399 12.68 -16.94 -12.70
C LEU A 399 13.18 -18.38 -13.00
N GLY A 400 13.56 -18.67 -14.24
CA GLY A 400 14.09 -19.98 -14.65
C GLY A 400 13.04 -21.10 -14.64
N GLY A 401 11.82 -20.79 -15.01
CA GLY A 401 10.70 -21.71 -15.03
C GLY A 401 10.03 -21.93 -13.66
N GLN A 402 10.39 -21.15 -12.66
CA GLN A 402 9.75 -21.23 -11.36
C GLN A 402 8.36 -20.55 -11.39
N ASN A 403 7.35 -21.19 -10.80
CA ASN A 403 6.08 -20.56 -10.47
C ASN A 403 6.23 -19.82 -9.13
N PRO A 404 6.27 -18.46 -9.10
CA PRO A 404 6.50 -17.72 -7.88
C PRO A 404 5.33 -17.78 -6.88
N TYR A 405 4.13 -18.07 -7.35
CA TYR A 405 2.93 -18.15 -6.51
C TYR A 405 3.01 -19.29 -5.48
N THR A 406 3.87 -20.29 -5.71
CA THR A 406 4.17 -21.33 -4.72
C THR A 406 4.80 -20.81 -3.44
N TYR A 407 5.42 -19.60 -3.48
CA TYR A 407 6.01 -18.90 -2.32
C TYR A 407 5.17 -17.72 -1.86
N PHE A 408 4.55 -16.98 -2.79
CA PHE A 408 3.69 -15.86 -2.42
C PHE A 408 2.44 -16.30 -1.65
N THR A 409 1.77 -17.38 -2.08
CA THR A 409 0.52 -17.84 -1.46
C THR A 409 0.72 -18.23 0.01
N PRO A 410 1.69 -19.08 0.39
CA PRO A 410 1.95 -19.36 1.81
C PRO A 410 2.38 -18.13 2.60
N SER A 411 3.10 -17.18 2.00
CA SER A 411 3.44 -15.91 2.65
C SER A 411 2.20 -15.12 2.99
N ALA A 412 1.27 -14.94 2.02
CA ALA A 412 0.02 -14.21 2.22
C ALA A 412 -0.83 -14.79 3.37
N ASP A 413 -0.90 -16.11 3.48
CA ASP A 413 -1.69 -16.80 4.52
C ASP A 413 -1.17 -16.55 5.95
N THR A 414 0.09 -16.13 6.08
CA THR A 414 0.72 -15.93 7.39
C THR A 414 0.88 -14.47 7.78
N ILE A 415 0.58 -13.52 6.90
CA ILE A 415 0.66 -12.10 7.20
C ILE A 415 -0.37 -11.70 8.26
N LYS A 416 0.12 -11.02 9.29
CA LYS A 416 -0.70 -10.40 10.33
C LYS A 416 -0.25 -8.95 10.46
N MET A 417 -1.07 -8.05 10.00
CA MET A 417 -0.81 -6.62 10.14
C MET A 417 -1.56 -6.06 11.35
N ALA A 418 -0.90 -5.17 12.09
CA ALA A 418 -1.59 -4.31 13.04
C ALA A 418 -2.49 -3.32 12.27
N PRO A 419 -3.53 -2.79 12.91
CA PRO A 419 -4.27 -1.66 12.36
C PRO A 419 -3.31 -0.51 12.05
N LEU A 420 -3.52 0.15 10.90
CA LEU A 420 -2.74 1.30 10.50
C LEU A 420 -3.35 2.59 11.06
N SER A 421 -2.62 3.68 10.99
CA SER A 421 -3.09 5.03 11.30
C SER A 421 -2.87 5.96 10.10
N ALA A 422 -3.56 7.10 10.10
CA ALA A 422 -3.37 8.13 9.06
C ALA A 422 -1.96 8.73 9.04
N TYR A 423 -1.13 8.42 10.03
CA TYR A 423 0.24 8.92 10.20
C TYR A 423 1.32 7.95 9.71
N ASP A 424 0.95 6.72 9.35
CA ASP A 424 1.90 5.63 9.06
C ASP A 424 2.90 6.00 7.99
N GLN A 425 2.46 6.57 6.85
CA GLN A 425 3.36 6.98 5.77
C GLN A 425 4.44 7.94 6.28
N GLY A 426 4.03 9.02 6.95
CA GLY A 426 4.97 10.02 7.46
C GLY A 426 5.87 9.49 8.56
N CYS A 427 5.35 8.65 9.46
CA CYS A 427 6.16 8.03 10.51
C CYS A 427 7.23 7.10 9.92
N VAL A 428 6.87 6.29 8.92
CA VAL A 428 7.80 5.38 8.22
C VAL A 428 8.88 6.16 7.47
N GLU A 429 8.52 7.18 6.71
CA GLU A 429 9.47 8.03 5.97
C GLU A 429 10.44 8.74 6.93
N LEU A 430 9.90 9.31 8.01
CA LEU A 430 10.68 10.10 8.94
C LEU A 430 11.59 9.26 9.85
N ILE A 431 11.17 8.05 10.26
CA ILE A 431 12.06 7.19 11.06
C ILE A 431 13.23 6.68 10.24
N GLN A 432 12.99 6.28 8.99
CA GLN A 432 14.05 5.85 8.09
C GLN A 432 15.04 6.99 7.83
N SER A 433 14.55 8.20 7.54
CA SER A 433 15.38 9.38 7.32
C SER A 433 16.17 9.79 8.56
N ALA A 434 15.54 9.86 9.74
CA ALA A 434 16.19 10.27 10.98
C ALA A 434 17.32 9.32 11.41
N PHE A 435 17.13 8.02 11.21
CA PHE A 435 18.14 7.02 11.55
C PHE A 435 19.18 6.77 10.45
N GLN A 436 19.00 7.28 9.24
CA GLN A 436 20.01 7.19 8.18
C GLN A 436 21.37 7.75 8.63
N ASP A 437 21.39 8.94 9.21
CA ASP A 437 22.62 9.58 9.65
C ASP A 437 23.28 8.85 10.84
N TYR A 438 22.49 8.21 11.71
CA TYR A 438 23.00 7.33 12.76
C TYR A 438 23.65 6.06 12.14
N LEU A 439 22.97 5.43 11.22
CA LEU A 439 23.48 4.24 10.52
C LEU A 439 24.77 4.57 9.77
N GLU A 440 24.90 5.78 9.23
CA GLU A 440 26.11 6.25 8.56
C GLU A 440 27.21 6.74 9.52
N GLY A 441 26.94 6.78 10.83
CA GLY A 441 27.89 7.21 11.86
C GLY A 441 28.11 8.72 11.92
N LYS A 442 27.19 9.53 11.36
CA LYS A 442 27.26 11.00 11.36
C LYS A 442 26.72 11.62 12.65
N VAL A 443 25.73 10.96 13.26
CA VAL A 443 25.11 11.35 14.53
C VAL A 443 25.05 10.17 15.48
N ASP A 444 24.88 10.43 16.77
CA ASP A 444 24.60 9.39 17.76
C ASP A 444 23.11 9.01 17.77
N PHE A 445 22.78 7.96 18.50
CA PHE A 445 21.43 7.40 18.58
C PHE A 445 20.43 8.39 19.19
N ASP A 446 20.80 9.11 20.24
CA ASP A 446 19.92 10.08 20.90
C ASP A 446 19.62 11.27 19.98
N LYS A 447 20.61 11.71 19.19
CA LYS A 447 20.40 12.74 18.19
C LYS A 447 19.45 12.30 17.08
N ALA A 448 19.55 11.05 16.62
CA ALA A 448 18.62 10.47 15.64
C ALA A 448 17.18 10.44 16.18
N LYS A 449 16.98 10.02 17.43
CA LYS A 449 15.68 10.10 18.13
C LYS A 449 15.13 11.51 18.15
N SER A 450 15.95 12.47 18.58
CA SER A 450 15.57 13.88 18.63
C SER A 450 15.22 14.46 17.26
N ASN A 451 15.93 14.04 16.21
CA ASN A 451 15.63 14.46 14.84
C ASN A 451 14.25 13.92 14.41
N PHE A 452 13.95 12.64 14.69
CA PHE A 452 12.64 12.07 14.43
C PHE A 452 11.51 12.81 15.16
N GLU A 453 11.67 13.05 16.47
CA GLU A 453 10.68 13.79 17.27
C GLU A 453 10.40 15.19 16.72
N THR A 454 11.44 15.87 16.28
CA THR A 454 11.32 17.22 15.69
C THR A 454 10.56 17.14 14.36
N ALA A 455 10.97 16.24 13.47
CA ALA A 455 10.38 16.10 12.14
C ALA A 455 8.91 15.68 12.20
N ILE A 456 8.54 14.78 13.13
CA ILE A 456 7.15 14.36 13.33
C ILE A 456 6.27 15.54 13.76
N LYS A 457 6.73 16.34 14.72
CA LYS A 457 5.96 17.50 15.21
C LYS A 457 5.88 18.64 14.18
N GLU A 458 6.87 18.75 13.30
CA GLU A 458 6.84 19.69 12.17
C GLU A 458 5.84 19.26 11.11
N ARG A 459 5.81 17.95 10.76
CA ARG A 459 4.90 17.40 9.76
C ARG A 459 3.45 17.32 10.26
N TYR A 460 3.27 17.00 11.54
CA TYR A 460 1.99 16.77 12.21
C TYR A 460 1.90 17.62 13.48
N PRO A 461 1.55 18.91 13.37
CA PRO A 461 1.54 19.84 14.51
C PRO A 461 0.62 19.44 15.67
N GLU A 462 -0.38 18.59 15.42
CA GLU A 462 -1.27 18.03 16.43
C GLU A 462 -0.61 16.94 17.29
N ILE A 463 0.50 16.35 16.85
CA ILE A 463 1.25 15.37 17.65
C ILE A 463 1.99 16.08 18.77
N THR A 464 1.65 15.74 20.01
CA THR A 464 2.19 16.38 21.22
C THR A 464 3.34 15.60 21.83
N GLU A 465 3.39 14.28 21.64
CA GLU A 465 4.33 13.38 22.30
C GLU A 465 4.83 12.30 21.34
N VAL A 466 6.08 11.87 21.52
CA VAL A 466 6.65 10.66 20.92
C VAL A 466 7.13 9.77 22.05
N GLN A 467 6.57 8.56 22.13
CA GLN A 467 6.94 7.55 23.12
C GLN A 467 7.85 6.50 22.48
N TRP A 468 8.99 6.28 23.12
CA TRP A 468 9.97 5.27 22.73
C TRP A 468 9.81 4.03 23.62
N PRO A 469 10.15 2.83 23.13
CA PRO A 469 10.19 1.65 23.97
C PRO A 469 11.26 1.78 25.05
N GLU A 470 11.06 1.05 26.17
CA GLU A 470 11.95 1.05 27.34
C GLU A 470 13.34 0.42 27.09
#